data_1fa6d67daa5030dec2a5a8b71a4c94af
#
_entry.id   1fa6d67daa5030dec2a5a8b71a4c94af
#
_cell.length_a   1.000
_cell.length_b   1.000
_cell.length_c   1.000
_cell.angle_alpha   90.00
_cell.angle_beta   90.00
_cell.angle_gamma   90.00
#
_symmetry.space_group_name_H-M   'P 1'
#
loop_
_entity.id
_entity.type
_entity.pdbx_description
1 polymer ?
#
loop_
_entity_poly.entity_id
_entity_poly.type
_entity_poly.pdbx_seq_one_letter_code
_entity_poly.pdbx_strand_id
1 'polypeptide(L)'
;ILDWAEGHQRIREDYAIGTGQWRALPFGMNALTHSRQRYQRNLRFYADEPQLRVGGPTWHWVREGILAGEQVLAGASDDTTPTLLIQAEEERVVDNRTHDRFCEIRAAAGYPCEGGKPLVIKGAYHEILFEKDAMRSVALNAIVEFFNKPNLSSGNRFA
;
A
#
# COMPACT_ATOMS: atom_id res chain seq x y z
N ILE A 1 23.23 2.44 4.96
CA ILE A 1 22.98 1.11 5.57
C ILE A 1 22.44 0.14 4.53
N LEU A 2 21.41 0.52 3.74
CA LEU A 2 20.79 -0.37 2.74
C LEU A 2 21.79 -0.79 1.66
N ASP A 3 22.54 0.15 1.08
CA ASP A 3 23.55 -0.16 0.03
C ASP A 3 24.72 -0.98 0.58
N TRP A 4 25.07 -0.76 1.84
CA TRP A 4 26.08 -1.58 2.52
C TRP A 4 25.56 -3.03 2.71
N ALA A 5 24.30 -3.21 3.13
CA ALA A 5 23.69 -4.52 3.29
C ALA A 5 23.59 -5.26 1.95
N GLU A 6 23.28 -4.54 0.87
CA GLU A 6 23.18 -5.10 -0.49
C GLU A 6 24.52 -5.67 -0.99
N GLY A 7 25.64 -5.03 -0.63
CA GLY A 7 26.99 -5.52 -0.95
C GLY A 7 27.39 -6.80 -0.19
N HIS A 8 26.61 -7.24 0.79
CA HIS A 8 26.92 -8.40 1.65
C HIS A 8 25.80 -9.45 1.56
N GLN A 9 25.96 -10.45 0.71
CA GLN A 9 24.91 -11.43 0.38
C GLN A 9 24.18 -12.02 1.59
N ARG A 10 24.88 -12.35 2.67
CA ARG A 10 24.25 -12.86 3.89
C ARG A 10 23.32 -11.82 4.54
N ILE A 11 23.77 -10.57 4.63
CA ILE A 11 23.03 -9.49 5.30
C ILE A 11 21.82 -9.06 4.48
N ARG A 12 21.92 -9.04 3.16
CA ARG A 12 20.78 -8.69 2.30
C ARG A 12 19.60 -9.65 2.44
N GLU A 13 19.88 -10.92 2.71
CA GLU A 13 18.88 -11.97 2.90
C GLU A 13 18.38 -12.06 4.35
N ASP A 14 19.06 -11.41 5.30
CA ASP A 14 18.62 -11.34 6.68
C ASP A 14 17.38 -10.44 6.83
N TYR A 15 16.61 -10.69 7.87
CA TYR A 15 15.48 -9.84 8.21
C TYR A 15 15.93 -8.41 8.55
N ALA A 16 15.19 -7.42 8.09
CA ALA A 16 15.39 -6.03 8.49
C ALA A 16 15.17 -5.84 9.99
N ILE A 17 15.84 -4.85 10.59
CA ILE A 17 15.76 -4.59 12.04
C ILE A 17 14.30 -4.43 12.48
N GLY A 18 13.94 -5.12 13.56
CA GLY A 18 12.60 -5.10 14.11
C GLY A 18 11.62 -6.08 13.46
N THR A 19 12.07 -6.82 12.44
CA THR A 19 11.28 -7.87 11.78
C THR A 19 11.85 -9.25 12.05
N GLY A 20 11.28 -10.31 11.50
CA GLY A 20 11.73 -11.67 11.71
C GLY A 20 10.76 -12.70 11.15
N GLN A 21 10.91 -13.96 11.58
CA GLN A 21 9.98 -15.02 11.21
C GLN A 21 8.55 -14.67 11.62
N TRP A 22 7.58 -15.16 10.85
CA TRP A 22 6.17 -14.93 11.14
C TRP A 22 5.81 -15.36 12.58
N ARG A 23 5.07 -14.51 13.23
CA ARG A 23 4.46 -14.80 14.54
C ARG A 23 3.11 -14.10 14.64
N ALA A 24 2.17 -14.76 15.30
CA ALA A 24 0.89 -14.13 15.64
C ALA A 24 1.12 -13.04 16.69
N LEU A 25 0.90 -11.77 16.32
CA LEU A 25 0.98 -10.65 17.24
C LEU A 25 -0.36 -10.45 17.98
N PRO A 26 -0.35 -9.97 19.23
CA PRO A 26 -1.58 -9.50 19.88
C PRO A 26 -2.25 -8.38 19.07
N PHE A 27 -3.58 -8.34 19.05
CA PHE A 27 -4.33 -7.33 18.28
C PHE A 27 -3.92 -5.89 18.59
N GLY A 28 -3.61 -5.58 19.85
CA GLY A 28 -3.19 -4.22 20.24
C GLY A 28 -1.81 -3.79 19.71
N MET A 29 -1.02 -4.71 19.15
CA MET A 29 0.28 -4.44 18.56
C MET A 29 0.24 -4.35 17.01
N ASN A 30 -0.93 -4.57 16.40
CA ASN A 30 -1.04 -4.49 14.95
C ASN A 30 -1.16 -3.03 14.48
N ALA A 31 -0.55 -2.73 13.34
CA ALA A 31 -0.61 -1.44 12.66
C ALA A 31 -1.46 -1.50 11.37
N LEU A 32 -2.19 -2.60 11.16
CA LEU A 32 -2.83 -2.88 9.88
C LEU A 32 -4.31 -2.54 9.86
N THR A 33 -5.04 -2.79 10.97
CA THR A 33 -6.51 -2.64 10.99
C THR A 33 -7.07 -2.43 12.39
N HIS A 34 -8.16 -1.68 12.49
CA HIS A 34 -9.00 -1.58 13.69
C HIS A 34 -10.06 -2.69 13.80
N SER A 35 -10.18 -3.55 12.80
CA SER A 35 -11.14 -4.66 12.80
C SER A 35 -10.58 -5.89 13.48
N ARG A 36 -10.83 -6.04 14.79
CA ARG A 36 -10.47 -7.25 15.56
C ARG A 36 -11.01 -8.53 14.89
N GLN A 37 -12.23 -8.48 14.37
CA GLN A 37 -12.86 -9.64 13.74
C GLN A 37 -12.09 -10.09 12.50
N ARG A 38 -11.71 -9.15 11.60
CA ARG A 38 -10.93 -9.46 10.39
C ARG A 38 -9.51 -9.90 10.74
N TYR A 39 -8.88 -9.22 11.71
CA TYR A 39 -7.56 -9.60 12.20
C TYR A 39 -7.55 -11.05 12.71
N GLN A 40 -8.51 -11.42 13.58
CA GLN A 40 -8.63 -12.78 14.10
C GLN A 40 -8.95 -13.80 13.01
N ARG A 41 -9.79 -13.44 12.03
CA ARG A 41 -10.05 -14.30 10.86
C ARG A 41 -8.76 -14.58 10.09
N ASN A 42 -7.94 -13.55 9.88
CA ASN A 42 -6.65 -13.70 9.19
C ASN A 42 -5.70 -14.62 9.96
N LEU A 43 -5.61 -14.47 11.29
CA LEU A 43 -4.80 -15.36 12.11
C LEU A 43 -5.27 -16.82 12.03
N ARG A 44 -6.58 -17.07 11.90
CA ARG A 44 -7.11 -18.44 11.69
C ARG A 44 -6.64 -19.02 10.37
N PHE A 45 -6.69 -18.26 9.27
CA PHE A 45 -6.15 -18.71 7.98
C PHE A 45 -4.68 -19.11 8.10
N TYR A 46 -3.86 -18.33 8.79
CA TYR A 46 -2.46 -18.69 9.03
C TYR A 46 -2.28 -19.88 9.96
N ALA A 47 -3.23 -20.14 10.86
CA ALA A 47 -3.20 -21.34 11.71
C ALA A 47 -3.53 -22.60 10.90
N ASP A 48 -4.56 -22.50 10.06
CA ASP A 48 -5.06 -23.62 9.24
C ASP A 48 -4.10 -23.93 8.06
N GLU A 49 -3.45 -22.90 7.50
CA GLU A 49 -2.55 -23.00 6.33
C GLU A 49 -1.16 -22.41 6.65
N PRO A 50 -0.31 -23.14 7.41
CA PRO A 50 1.00 -22.63 7.84
C PRO A 50 1.93 -22.20 6.71
N GLN A 51 1.79 -22.76 5.50
CA GLN A 51 2.57 -22.39 4.33
C GLN A 51 2.31 -20.95 3.83
N LEU A 52 1.22 -20.32 4.26
CA LEU A 52 0.93 -18.91 3.97
C LEU A 52 1.67 -17.94 4.90
N ARG A 53 2.37 -18.44 5.91
CA ARG A 53 3.08 -17.62 6.88
C ARG A 53 4.36 -17.06 6.28
N VAL A 54 4.32 -15.82 5.84
CA VAL A 54 5.49 -15.09 5.37
C VAL A 54 6.05 -14.28 6.52
N GLY A 55 7.37 -14.32 6.71
CA GLY A 55 8.07 -13.49 7.70
C GLY A 55 8.09 -12.01 7.33
N GLY A 56 8.74 -11.21 8.15
CA GLY A 56 8.96 -9.79 7.85
C GLY A 56 9.89 -9.59 6.65
N PRO A 57 10.03 -8.35 6.17
CA PRO A 57 10.89 -8.04 5.04
C PRO A 57 12.38 -8.26 5.36
N THR A 58 13.14 -8.64 4.34
CA THR A 58 14.60 -8.65 4.37
C THR A 58 15.14 -7.26 4.04
N TRP A 59 16.43 -7.02 4.31
CA TRP A 59 17.11 -5.79 3.90
C TRP A 59 17.02 -5.55 2.39
N HIS A 60 17.17 -6.61 1.60
CA HIS A 60 17.02 -6.53 0.15
C HIS A 60 15.60 -6.09 -0.26
N TRP A 61 14.58 -6.72 0.32
CA TRP A 61 13.19 -6.36 0.03
C TRP A 61 12.88 -4.89 0.35
N VAL A 62 13.35 -4.39 1.52
CA VAL A 62 13.17 -2.98 1.91
C VAL A 62 13.84 -2.05 0.91
N ARG A 63 15.08 -2.38 0.50
CA ARG A 63 15.81 -1.58 -0.49
C ARG A 63 15.08 -1.52 -1.82
N GLU A 64 14.68 -2.67 -2.35
CA GLU A 64 13.94 -2.73 -3.63
C GLU A 64 12.60 -1.99 -3.55
N GLY A 65 11.90 -2.08 -2.43
CA GLY A 65 10.66 -1.31 -2.21
C GLY A 65 10.88 0.21 -2.26
N ILE A 66 11.97 0.70 -1.64
CA ILE A 66 12.33 2.13 -1.68
C ILE A 66 12.68 2.55 -3.11
N LEU A 67 13.53 1.79 -3.81
CA LEU A 67 13.92 2.08 -5.19
C LEU A 67 12.72 2.08 -6.14
N ALA A 68 11.80 1.13 -5.98
CA ALA A 68 10.57 1.09 -6.76
C ALA A 68 9.70 2.33 -6.51
N GLY A 69 9.59 2.79 -5.26
CA GLY A 69 8.88 4.02 -4.93
C GLY A 69 9.51 5.26 -5.57
N GLU A 70 10.85 5.36 -5.57
CA GLU A 70 11.58 6.44 -6.24
C GLU A 70 11.34 6.42 -7.75
N GLN A 71 11.34 5.24 -8.39
CA GLN A 71 11.04 5.08 -9.81
C GLN A 71 9.60 5.48 -10.16
N VAL A 72 8.63 5.11 -9.31
CA VAL A 72 7.23 5.52 -9.48
C VAL A 72 7.11 7.05 -9.43
N LEU A 73 7.77 7.71 -8.47
CA LEU A 73 7.77 9.18 -8.41
C LEU A 73 8.45 9.81 -9.62
N ALA A 74 9.57 9.27 -10.06
CA ALA A 74 10.30 9.78 -11.24
C ALA A 74 9.48 9.68 -12.53
N GLY A 75 8.67 8.62 -12.68
CA GLY A 75 7.80 8.40 -13.83
C GLY A 75 6.40 9.06 -13.71
N ALA A 76 6.08 9.67 -12.58
CA ALA A 76 4.72 10.15 -12.30
C ALA A 76 4.25 11.27 -13.27
N SER A 77 5.17 12.09 -13.83
CA SER A 77 4.85 13.13 -14.80
C SER A 77 4.45 12.57 -16.17
N ASP A 78 4.94 11.38 -16.51
CA ASP A 78 4.76 10.77 -17.84
C ASP A 78 3.60 9.75 -17.85
N ASP A 79 3.12 9.36 -16.67
CA ASP A 79 2.02 8.41 -16.53
C ASP A 79 0.67 9.09 -16.81
N THR A 80 0.04 8.72 -17.90
CA THR A 80 -1.27 9.23 -18.34
C THR A 80 -2.45 8.38 -17.87
N THR A 81 -2.19 7.28 -17.16
CA THR A 81 -3.21 6.35 -16.70
C THR A 81 -4.15 7.03 -15.68
N PRO A 82 -5.48 6.99 -15.86
CA PRO A 82 -6.39 7.48 -14.84
C PRO A 82 -6.13 6.80 -13.50
N THR A 83 -5.96 7.58 -12.44
CA THR A 83 -5.50 7.09 -11.16
C THR A 83 -6.36 7.59 -10.01
N LEU A 84 -6.92 6.66 -9.22
CA LEU A 84 -7.47 6.91 -7.90
C LEU A 84 -6.46 6.43 -6.87
N LEU A 85 -5.86 7.34 -6.11
CA LEU A 85 -4.97 7.00 -5.00
C LEU A 85 -5.75 7.10 -3.68
N ILE A 86 -5.73 6.04 -2.89
CA ILE A 86 -6.41 5.97 -1.59
C ILE A 86 -5.35 5.76 -0.51
N GLN A 87 -5.38 6.56 0.56
CA GLN A 87 -4.43 6.44 1.66
C GLN A 87 -5.12 6.41 3.03
N ALA A 88 -4.51 5.71 3.97
CA ALA A 88 -4.93 5.66 5.35
C ALA A 88 -4.51 6.95 6.08
N GLU A 89 -5.40 7.51 6.95
CA GLU A 89 -5.03 8.69 7.74
C GLU A 89 -3.99 8.34 8.82
N GLU A 90 -4.17 7.22 9.52
CA GLU A 90 -3.28 6.76 10.59
C GLU A 90 -2.26 5.73 10.07
N GLU A 91 -1.63 6.03 8.93
CA GLU A 91 -0.63 5.20 8.27
C GLU A 91 0.64 5.05 9.13
N ARG A 92 1.14 3.81 9.26
CA ARG A 92 2.30 3.48 10.10
C ARG A 92 3.33 2.59 9.40
N VAL A 93 3.09 2.24 8.14
CA VAL A 93 3.95 1.32 7.37
C VAL A 93 4.69 2.04 6.27
N VAL A 94 4.00 2.96 5.58
CA VAL A 94 4.56 3.76 4.48
C VAL A 94 4.42 5.26 4.75
N ASP A 95 5.07 6.08 3.96
CA ASP A 95 5.05 7.54 4.13
C ASP A 95 3.98 8.18 3.22
N ASN A 96 2.88 8.65 3.80
CA ASN A 96 1.80 9.34 3.09
C ASN A 96 2.26 10.56 2.29
N ARG A 97 3.33 11.25 2.72
CA ARG A 97 3.88 12.40 1.98
C ARG A 97 4.32 12.01 0.56
N THR A 98 4.74 10.76 0.39
CA THR A 98 5.09 10.24 -0.94
C THR A 98 3.86 10.10 -1.83
N HIS A 99 2.71 9.71 -1.28
CA HIS A 99 1.43 9.65 -1.98
C HIS A 99 0.96 11.06 -2.40
N ASP A 100 1.04 12.03 -1.49
CA ASP A 100 0.71 13.41 -1.78
C ASP A 100 1.59 13.95 -2.90
N ARG A 101 2.91 13.73 -2.80
CA ARG A 101 3.89 14.14 -3.80
C ARG A 101 3.63 13.52 -5.17
N PHE A 102 3.26 12.25 -5.24
CA PHE A 102 2.89 11.58 -6.48
C PHE A 102 1.73 12.29 -7.18
N CYS A 103 0.64 12.58 -6.47
CA CYS A 103 -0.51 13.29 -7.05
C CYS A 103 -0.19 14.74 -7.43
N GLU A 104 0.69 15.44 -6.69
CA GLU A 104 1.17 16.78 -7.05
C GLU A 104 1.94 16.78 -8.37
N ILE A 105 2.87 15.84 -8.56
CA ILE A 105 3.66 15.72 -9.80
C ILE A 105 2.73 15.45 -10.98
N ARG A 106 1.78 14.54 -10.85
CA ARG A 106 0.81 14.23 -11.89
C ARG A 106 -0.08 15.43 -12.23
N ALA A 107 -0.55 16.17 -11.23
CA ALA A 107 -1.36 17.35 -11.44
C ALA A 107 -0.59 18.44 -12.20
N ALA A 108 0.68 18.66 -11.87
CA ALA A 108 1.55 19.60 -12.56
C ALA A 108 1.81 19.19 -14.03
N ALA A 109 1.79 17.90 -14.34
CA ALA A 109 1.93 17.36 -15.69
C ALA A 109 0.60 17.33 -16.50
N GLY A 110 -0.54 17.70 -15.88
CA GLY A 110 -1.86 17.69 -16.54
C GLY A 110 -2.63 16.37 -16.41
N TYR A 111 -2.16 15.42 -15.60
CA TYR A 111 -2.76 14.11 -15.36
C TYR A 111 -3.11 13.91 -13.88
N PRO A 112 -3.94 14.77 -13.26
CA PRO A 112 -4.20 14.72 -11.82
C PRO A 112 -4.77 13.37 -11.38
N CYS A 113 -4.45 12.98 -10.14
CA CYS A 113 -5.18 11.91 -9.47
C CYS A 113 -6.67 12.27 -9.39
N GLU A 114 -7.53 11.28 -9.25
CA GLU A 114 -8.97 11.48 -9.01
C GLU A 114 -9.19 12.37 -7.78
N GLY A 115 -9.98 13.44 -7.95
CA GLY A 115 -10.17 14.46 -6.91
C GLY A 115 -8.97 15.40 -6.70
N GLY A 116 -7.92 15.33 -7.54
CA GLY A 116 -6.74 16.18 -7.52
C GLY A 116 -5.71 15.85 -6.42
N LYS A 117 -6.01 14.92 -5.53
CA LYS A 117 -5.17 14.51 -4.40
C LYS A 117 -5.57 13.11 -3.92
N PRO A 118 -4.77 12.46 -3.05
CA PRO A 118 -5.18 11.19 -2.46
C PRO A 118 -6.50 11.28 -1.69
N LEU A 119 -7.34 10.26 -1.84
CA LEU A 119 -8.52 10.07 -0.98
C LEU A 119 -8.08 9.53 0.37
N VAL A 120 -8.17 10.34 1.40
CA VAL A 120 -7.80 9.96 2.77
C VAL A 120 -8.96 9.26 3.46
N ILE A 121 -8.74 8.03 3.91
CA ILE A 121 -9.71 7.28 4.74
C ILE A 121 -9.46 7.60 6.20
N LYS A 122 -10.34 8.40 6.79
CA LYS A 122 -10.20 8.90 8.16
C LYS A 122 -10.13 7.78 9.19
N GLY A 123 -9.15 7.86 10.08
CA GLY A 123 -8.91 6.92 11.17
C GLY A 123 -8.46 5.54 10.72
N ALA A 124 -8.27 5.28 9.43
CA ALA A 124 -7.85 3.97 8.94
C ALA A 124 -6.35 3.72 9.19
N TYR A 125 -6.01 2.46 9.50
CA TYR A 125 -4.65 1.94 9.42
C TYR A 125 -4.34 1.44 8.00
N HIS A 126 -3.12 0.95 7.80
CA HIS A 126 -2.52 0.60 6.52
C HIS A 126 -3.41 -0.25 5.59
N GLU A 127 -4.04 -1.27 6.11
CA GLU A 127 -4.87 -2.22 5.35
C GLU A 127 -6.32 -1.72 5.22
N ILE A 128 -6.54 -0.69 4.43
CA ILE A 128 -7.84 0.01 4.30
C ILE A 128 -8.99 -0.95 3.99
N LEU A 129 -8.81 -1.90 3.07
CA LEU A 129 -9.84 -2.88 2.72
C LEU A 129 -10.05 -3.95 3.79
N PHE A 130 -9.16 -3.99 4.78
CA PHE A 130 -9.24 -4.86 5.95
C PHE A 130 -9.81 -4.16 7.17
N GLU A 131 -10.10 -2.86 7.07
CA GLU A 131 -10.66 -2.03 8.14
C GLU A 131 -12.11 -2.35 8.47
N LYS A 132 -12.63 -1.72 9.56
CA LYS A 132 -14.05 -1.75 9.92
C LYS A 132 -14.91 -1.28 8.74
N ASP A 133 -16.14 -1.77 8.67
CA ASP A 133 -17.05 -1.50 7.53
C ASP A 133 -17.22 -0.02 7.24
N ALA A 134 -17.30 0.84 8.25
CA ALA A 134 -17.45 2.28 8.06
C ALA A 134 -16.30 2.90 7.23
N MET A 135 -15.06 2.48 7.46
CA MET A 135 -13.89 2.95 6.72
C MET A 135 -13.76 2.23 5.38
N ARG A 136 -13.87 0.90 5.42
CA ARG A 136 -13.78 0.05 4.23
C ARG A 136 -14.80 0.42 3.15
N SER A 137 -16.04 0.70 3.53
CA SER A 137 -17.10 1.04 2.58
C SER A 137 -16.82 2.36 1.85
N VAL A 138 -16.18 3.34 2.51
CA VAL A 138 -15.78 4.59 1.84
C VAL A 138 -14.81 4.29 0.70
N ALA A 139 -13.78 3.49 0.97
CA ALA A 139 -12.80 3.09 -0.04
C ALA A 139 -13.44 2.27 -1.18
N LEU A 140 -14.26 1.27 -0.84
CA LEU A 140 -14.92 0.43 -1.84
C LEU A 140 -15.87 1.23 -2.74
N ASN A 141 -16.65 2.15 -2.17
CA ASN A 141 -17.54 3.00 -2.96
C ASN A 141 -16.75 3.88 -3.93
N ALA A 142 -15.67 4.50 -3.45
CA ALA A 142 -14.80 5.31 -4.30
C ALA A 142 -14.17 4.49 -5.44
N ILE A 143 -13.74 3.25 -5.17
CA ILE A 143 -13.21 2.33 -6.19
C ILE A 143 -14.28 2.01 -7.23
N VAL A 144 -15.49 1.64 -6.80
CA VAL A 144 -16.59 1.30 -7.70
C VAL A 144 -17.01 2.52 -8.53
N GLU A 145 -17.14 3.69 -7.91
CA GLU A 145 -17.46 4.94 -8.60
C GLU A 145 -16.40 5.30 -9.63
N PHE A 146 -15.11 5.16 -9.27
CA PHE A 146 -14.00 5.43 -10.17
C PHE A 146 -14.06 4.54 -11.42
N PHE A 147 -14.22 3.23 -11.28
CA PHE A 147 -14.28 2.31 -12.42
C PHE A 147 -15.54 2.43 -13.25
N ASN A 148 -16.64 2.95 -12.71
CA ASN A 148 -17.88 3.19 -13.44
C ASN A 148 -17.91 4.54 -14.20
N LYS A 149 -16.84 5.34 -14.16
CA LYS A 149 -16.78 6.59 -14.92
C LYS A 149 -16.77 6.34 -16.43
N PRO A 150 -17.60 7.06 -17.21
CA PRO A 150 -17.69 6.85 -18.67
C PRO A 150 -16.35 6.97 -19.41
N ASN A 151 -15.47 7.85 -18.92
CA ASN A 151 -14.18 8.10 -19.55
C ASN A 151 -13.13 7.01 -19.31
N LEU A 152 -13.35 6.10 -18.35
CA LEU A 152 -12.50 4.94 -18.12
C LEU A 152 -12.91 3.74 -19.00
N SER A 153 -14.19 3.65 -19.34
CA SER A 153 -14.75 2.58 -20.18
C SER A 153 -14.52 2.80 -21.69
N SER A 154 -14.14 4.01 -22.12
CA SER A 154 -13.90 4.33 -23.54
C SER A 154 -12.49 4.03 -24.04
N GLY A 155 -11.58 3.51 -23.20
CA GLY A 155 -10.21 3.12 -23.57
C GLY A 155 -10.08 1.82 -24.36
N ASN A 156 -11.16 1.13 -24.68
CA ASN A 156 -11.12 -0.10 -25.47
C ASN A 156 -11.55 0.15 -26.92
N ARG A 157 -10.75 0.93 -27.65
CA ARG A 157 -10.75 0.84 -29.12
C ARG A 157 -9.42 0.25 -29.57
N PHE A 158 -9.33 -1.05 -29.53
CA PHE A 158 -8.46 -1.75 -30.46
C PHE A 158 -9.11 -1.61 -31.85
N ALA A 159 -8.59 -0.69 -32.62
CA ALA A 159 -8.72 -0.66 -34.05
C ALA A 159 -7.45 -1.24 -34.66
#